data_e1c5dddc3f2774a801b81c85181d57f6
#
_entry.id   e1c5dddc3f2774a801b81c85181d57f6
#
_cell.length_a   1.000
_cell.length_b   1.000
_cell.length_c   1.000
_cell.angle_alpha   90.00
_cell.angle_beta   90.00
_cell.angle_gamma   90.00
#
_symmetry.space_group_name_H-M   'P 1'
#
loop_
_entity.id
_entity.type
_entity.pdbx_description
1 polymer ?
#
loop_
_entity_poly.entity_id
_entity_poly.type
_entity_poly.pdbx_seq_one_letter_code
_entity_poly.pdbx_strand_id
1 'polypeptide(L)'
;MLRTGKLIAVREVRLFAKKSLVVLVIAIGFPGSLMLMASPANAQDARCAISMAALKDKTAKLGAPKIEGTEAVGNKSAPALYFGATKMNNNFTQVDEIGKEDLGMSATLFVKAGDEYIRVATSVLLPDGTRAVGTVLAPPALDSIKAGKPYYGEVEVLGMRYVTGYEPIKDA
;
A
#
# COMPACT_ATOMS: atom_id res chain seq x y z
N MET A 1 -48.60 35.74 25.09
CA MET A 1 -48.64 34.39 24.46
C MET A 1 -47.41 34.24 23.56
N LEU A 2 -46.36 33.64 24.07
CA LEU A 2 -45.09 33.44 23.38
C LEU A 2 -45.10 32.03 22.78
N ARG A 3 -45.01 31.91 21.44
CA ARG A 3 -44.81 30.64 20.75
C ARG A 3 -43.32 30.36 20.64
N THR A 4 -42.88 29.38 21.38
CA THR A 4 -41.53 28.78 21.30
C THR A 4 -41.38 28.02 20.00
N GLY A 5 -40.58 28.55 19.08
CA GLY A 5 -40.13 27.85 17.87
C GLY A 5 -39.05 26.82 18.22
N LYS A 6 -39.38 25.56 18.04
CA LYS A 6 -38.49 24.43 18.24
C LYS A 6 -37.52 24.36 17.05
N LEU A 7 -36.24 24.71 17.27
CA LEU A 7 -35.17 24.53 16.31
C LEU A 7 -34.97 23.02 16.11
N ILE A 8 -35.28 22.53 14.93
CA ILE A 8 -34.94 21.17 14.49
C ILE A 8 -33.46 21.23 14.07
N ALA A 9 -32.60 20.67 14.89
CA ALA A 9 -31.20 20.46 14.54
C ALA A 9 -31.15 19.47 13.34
N VAL A 10 -30.78 19.97 12.20
CA VAL A 10 -30.45 19.17 11.03
C VAL A 10 -29.15 18.45 11.35
N ARG A 11 -29.27 17.17 11.67
CA ARG A 11 -28.13 16.28 11.89
C ARG A 11 -27.49 16.06 10.53
N GLU A 12 -26.37 16.74 10.26
CA GLU A 12 -25.54 16.47 9.09
C GLU A 12 -25.13 15.01 9.14
N VAL A 13 -25.73 14.23 8.25
CA VAL A 13 -25.24 12.88 7.92
C VAL A 13 -23.94 13.08 7.13
N ARG A 14 -22.81 13.11 7.82
CA ARG A 14 -21.51 13.02 7.16
C ARG A 14 -21.41 11.66 6.51
N LEU A 15 -21.64 11.65 5.23
CA LEU A 15 -21.34 10.52 4.37
C LEU A 15 -19.82 10.38 4.34
N PHE A 16 -19.27 9.62 5.27
CA PHE A 16 -17.85 9.24 5.22
C PHE A 16 -17.65 8.35 4.00
N ALA A 17 -17.21 8.95 2.90
CA ALA A 17 -16.66 8.17 1.79
C ALA A 17 -15.52 7.33 2.36
N LYS A 18 -15.65 6.00 2.31
CA LYS A 18 -14.61 5.05 2.73
C LYS A 18 -13.33 5.40 1.99
N LYS A 19 -12.36 6.00 2.68
CA LYS A 19 -11.09 6.43 2.10
C LYS A 19 -10.13 5.26 2.14
N SER A 20 -9.38 5.07 1.06
CA SER A 20 -8.27 4.11 1.04
C SER A 20 -7.28 4.45 2.14
N LEU A 21 -7.18 3.58 3.13
CA LEU A 21 -6.31 3.76 4.28
C LEU A 21 -4.90 3.27 4.00
N VAL A 22 -4.80 2.15 3.30
CA VAL A 22 -3.57 1.40 3.05
C VAL A 22 -3.54 0.96 1.61
N VAL A 23 -2.36 0.86 1.04
CA VAL A 23 -2.11 0.25 -0.27
C VAL A 23 -1.11 -0.88 -0.09
N LEU A 24 -1.50 -2.08 -0.51
CA LEU A 24 -0.62 -3.22 -0.65
C LEU A 24 -0.01 -3.22 -2.04
N VAL A 25 1.27 -3.48 -2.13
CA VAL A 25 2.02 -3.51 -3.39
C VAL A 25 2.86 -4.75 -3.46
N ILE A 26 2.81 -5.38 -4.62
CA ILE A 26 3.72 -6.45 -5.03
C ILE A 26 4.43 -5.99 -6.28
N ALA A 27 5.72 -6.27 -6.41
CA ALA A 27 6.53 -5.87 -7.54
C ALA A 27 7.56 -6.94 -7.89
N ILE A 28 7.75 -7.19 -9.20
CA ILE A 28 8.83 -8.02 -9.75
C ILE A 28 9.81 -7.07 -10.43
N GLY A 29 11.04 -6.99 -9.92
CA GLY A 29 12.11 -6.19 -10.53
C GLY A 29 12.79 -6.95 -11.66
N PHE A 30 13.18 -6.24 -12.72
CA PHE A 30 14.04 -6.76 -13.76
C PHE A 30 15.46 -6.24 -13.54
N PRO A 31 16.44 -7.08 -13.16
CA PRO A 31 17.85 -6.69 -13.26
C PRO A 31 18.20 -6.52 -14.73
N GLY A 32 18.81 -5.37 -15.07
CA GLY A 32 19.09 -4.94 -16.43
C GLY A 32 19.68 -6.02 -17.35
N SER A 33 19.24 -5.97 -18.59
CA SER A 33 19.82 -6.62 -19.78
C SER A 33 20.18 -8.11 -19.66
N LEU A 34 19.16 -8.96 -19.57
CA LEU A 34 19.26 -10.25 -20.23
C LEU A 34 18.03 -10.42 -21.12
N MET A 35 18.28 -10.24 -22.41
CA MET A 35 17.36 -10.66 -23.47
C MET A 35 17.04 -12.13 -23.28
N LEU A 36 15.81 -12.43 -23.55
CA LEU A 36 15.20 -13.68 -23.98
C LEU A 36 14.28 -14.38 -22.99
N MET A 37 13.17 -14.63 -23.60
CA MET A 37 11.95 -15.30 -23.20
C MET A 37 11.03 -14.33 -22.44
N ALA A 38 10.28 -13.56 -23.23
CA ALA A 38 9.07 -12.93 -22.75
C ALA A 38 8.19 -14.01 -22.12
N SER A 39 8.26 -14.14 -20.81
CA SER A 39 7.14 -14.75 -20.08
C SER A 39 5.91 -13.97 -20.52
N PRO A 40 4.84 -14.62 -20.99
CA PRO A 40 3.67 -13.88 -21.44
C PRO A 40 3.25 -12.95 -20.31
N ALA A 41 2.88 -11.70 -20.62
CA ALA A 41 2.45 -10.68 -19.66
C ALA A 41 1.47 -11.28 -18.63
N ASN A 42 0.59 -12.17 -19.05
CA ASN A 42 -0.34 -12.92 -18.22
C ASN A 42 0.33 -13.76 -17.09
N ALA A 43 1.56 -14.25 -17.27
CA ALA A 43 2.22 -15.03 -16.21
C ALA A 43 2.79 -14.14 -15.12
N GLN A 44 3.28 -12.94 -15.46
CA GLN A 44 3.78 -11.96 -14.49
C GLN A 44 2.62 -11.35 -13.70
N ASP A 45 1.51 -11.01 -14.37
CA ASP A 45 0.29 -10.53 -13.73
C ASP A 45 -0.27 -11.59 -12.76
N ALA A 46 -0.26 -12.87 -13.15
CA ALA A 46 -0.67 -13.98 -12.30
C ALA A 46 0.21 -14.11 -11.04
N ARG A 47 1.52 -13.99 -11.16
CA ARG A 47 2.43 -14.00 -10.01
C ARG A 47 2.15 -12.80 -9.07
N CYS A 48 1.98 -11.60 -9.62
CA CYS A 48 1.61 -10.43 -8.83
C CYS A 48 0.30 -10.66 -8.06
N ALA A 49 -0.72 -11.24 -8.69
CA ALA A 49 -2.00 -11.53 -8.06
C ALA A 49 -1.89 -12.58 -6.93
N ILE A 50 -1.10 -13.64 -7.14
CA ILE A 50 -0.86 -14.68 -6.13
C ILE A 50 -0.14 -14.09 -4.91
N SER A 51 0.94 -13.35 -5.13
CA SER A 51 1.71 -12.73 -4.04
C SER A 51 0.91 -11.62 -3.33
N MET A 52 0.03 -10.92 -4.05
CA MET A 52 -0.92 -9.98 -3.45
C MET A 52 -1.90 -10.69 -2.52
N ALA A 53 -2.46 -11.82 -2.94
CA ALA A 53 -3.34 -12.63 -2.09
C ALA A 53 -2.60 -13.14 -0.85
N ALA A 54 -1.35 -13.59 -0.98
CA ALA A 54 -0.51 -14.01 0.13
C ALA A 54 -0.24 -12.87 1.13
N LEU A 55 0.10 -11.67 0.65
CA LEU A 55 0.32 -10.51 1.52
C LEU A 55 -0.95 -10.10 2.27
N LYS A 56 -2.10 -10.14 1.60
CA LYS A 56 -3.42 -9.89 2.22
C LYS A 56 -3.73 -10.92 3.30
N ASP A 57 -3.53 -12.19 3.03
CA ASP A 57 -3.75 -13.27 4.01
C ASP A 57 -2.86 -13.11 5.23
N LYS A 58 -1.55 -12.85 5.03
CA LYS A 58 -0.60 -12.61 6.12
C LYS A 58 -1.00 -11.42 7.00
N THR A 59 -1.39 -10.32 6.39
CA THR A 59 -1.82 -9.14 7.15
C THR A 59 -3.17 -9.35 7.83
N ALA A 60 -4.13 -10.01 7.18
CA ALA A 60 -5.44 -10.32 7.76
C ALA A 60 -5.36 -11.24 8.98
N LYS A 61 -4.41 -12.18 9.01
CA LYS A 61 -4.16 -13.06 10.18
C LYS A 61 -3.69 -12.27 11.42
N LEU A 62 -3.14 -11.09 11.25
CA LEU A 62 -2.77 -10.21 12.37
C LEU A 62 -3.97 -9.45 12.95
N GLY A 63 -5.06 -9.32 12.19
CA GLY A 63 -6.28 -8.64 12.56
C GLY A 63 -6.70 -7.54 11.59
N ALA A 64 -7.76 -6.80 11.92
CA ALA A 64 -8.26 -5.72 11.09
C ALA A 64 -7.26 -4.55 11.01
N PRO A 65 -7.17 -3.85 9.84
CA PRO A 65 -6.34 -2.67 9.70
C PRO A 65 -6.90 -1.50 10.50
N LYS A 66 -6.01 -0.76 11.18
CA LYS A 66 -6.34 0.49 11.88
C LYS A 66 -5.17 1.47 11.79
N ILE A 67 -5.50 2.76 11.91
CA ILE A 67 -4.53 3.84 12.05
C ILE A 67 -4.62 4.38 13.48
N GLU A 68 -3.45 4.52 14.16
CA GLU A 68 -3.41 5.01 15.53
C GLU A 68 -2.12 5.79 15.78
N GLY A 69 -2.24 7.12 15.85
CA GLY A 69 -1.08 8.02 16.02
C GLY A 69 -0.25 8.21 14.76
N THR A 70 0.97 8.67 14.94
CA THR A 70 1.95 8.92 13.86
C THR A 70 3.32 8.42 14.25
N GLU A 71 4.16 8.11 13.26
CA GLU A 71 5.52 7.61 13.46
C GLU A 71 6.48 8.15 12.40
N ALA A 72 7.75 8.28 12.77
CA ALA A 72 8.80 8.60 11.80
C ALA A 72 9.07 7.40 10.89
N VAL A 73 9.10 7.65 9.57
CA VAL A 73 9.35 6.65 8.54
C VAL A 73 10.31 7.25 7.51
N GLY A 74 11.56 6.83 7.53
CA GLY A 74 12.62 7.49 6.79
C GLY A 74 12.76 8.95 7.24
N ASN A 75 12.68 9.88 6.31
CA ASN A 75 12.72 11.32 6.56
C ASN A 75 11.34 11.98 6.69
N LYS A 76 10.26 11.19 6.75
CA LYS A 76 8.87 11.67 6.85
C LYS A 76 8.21 11.19 8.15
N SER A 77 7.11 11.85 8.51
CA SER A 77 6.16 11.36 9.51
C SER A 77 4.93 10.81 8.78
N ALA A 78 4.50 9.62 9.16
CA ALA A 78 3.34 8.96 8.57
C ALA A 78 2.38 8.48 9.66
N PRO A 79 1.07 8.36 9.36
CA PRO A 79 0.13 7.68 10.24
C PRO A 79 0.63 6.27 10.57
N ALA A 80 0.53 5.86 11.84
CA ALA A 80 0.97 4.53 12.25
C ALA A 80 -0.10 3.49 11.93
N LEU A 81 0.26 2.55 11.04
CA LEU A 81 -0.58 1.45 10.59
C LEU A 81 -0.43 0.25 11.53
N TYR A 82 -1.53 -0.33 11.90
CA TYR A 82 -1.61 -1.60 12.61
C TYR A 82 -2.51 -2.58 11.86
N PHE A 83 -2.18 -3.87 11.97
CA PHE A 83 -3.13 -4.95 11.76
C PHE A 83 -3.33 -5.64 13.12
N GLY A 84 -4.55 -5.55 13.67
CA GLY A 84 -4.82 -5.95 15.06
C GLY A 84 -3.95 -5.16 16.04
N ALA A 85 -3.11 -5.88 16.81
CA ALA A 85 -2.14 -5.28 17.74
C ALA A 85 -0.75 -5.06 17.12
N THR A 86 -0.50 -5.53 15.90
CA THR A 86 0.81 -5.50 15.26
C THR A 86 1.02 -4.22 14.49
N LYS A 87 2.00 -3.42 14.91
CA LYS A 87 2.43 -2.21 14.17
C LYS A 87 3.22 -2.60 12.92
N MET A 88 2.91 -1.93 11.80
CA MET A 88 3.50 -2.21 10.50
C MET A 88 4.58 -1.21 10.08
N ASN A 89 4.52 0.04 10.55
CA ASN A 89 5.54 1.03 10.23
C ASN A 89 6.91 0.54 10.72
N ASN A 90 7.90 0.54 9.82
CA ASN A 90 9.26 0.01 10.05
C ASN A 90 9.30 -1.47 10.50
N ASN A 91 8.21 -2.22 10.33
CA ASN A 91 8.16 -3.66 10.54
C ASN A 91 8.13 -4.38 9.18
N PHE A 92 9.16 -5.16 8.91
CA PHE A 92 9.39 -5.73 7.58
C PHE A 92 9.04 -7.22 7.49
N THR A 93 8.61 -7.85 8.57
CA THR A 93 8.35 -9.29 8.65
C THR A 93 7.47 -9.79 7.51
N GLN A 94 6.27 -9.22 7.33
CA GLN A 94 5.30 -9.68 6.34
C GLN A 94 5.76 -9.41 4.90
N VAL A 95 6.42 -8.28 4.66
CA VAL A 95 6.91 -7.92 3.32
C VAL A 95 8.13 -8.76 2.91
N ASP A 96 9.01 -9.12 3.86
CA ASP A 96 10.17 -9.96 3.60
C ASP A 96 9.79 -11.43 3.36
N GLU A 97 8.74 -11.91 4.01
CA GLU A 97 8.24 -13.26 3.80
C GLU A 97 7.77 -13.49 2.35
N ILE A 98 7.18 -12.48 1.72
CA ILE A 98 6.79 -12.57 0.30
C ILE A 98 8.00 -12.86 -0.59
N GLY A 99 9.10 -12.13 -0.41
CA GLY A 99 10.32 -12.36 -1.20
C GLY A 99 11.01 -13.69 -0.90
N LYS A 100 10.78 -14.29 0.28
CA LYS A 100 11.26 -15.63 0.63
C LYS A 100 10.42 -16.74 -0.01
N GLU A 101 9.11 -16.54 -0.10
CA GLU A 101 8.16 -17.49 -0.66
C GLU A 101 8.16 -17.49 -2.19
N ASP A 102 8.36 -16.32 -2.80
CA ASP A 102 8.47 -16.16 -4.25
C ASP A 102 9.69 -15.29 -4.59
N LEU A 103 10.79 -15.95 -4.97
CA LEU A 103 12.06 -15.28 -5.31
C LEU A 103 11.88 -14.25 -6.42
N GLY A 104 12.40 -13.05 -6.19
CA GLY A 104 12.30 -11.92 -7.10
C GLY A 104 11.06 -11.05 -6.89
N MET A 105 10.13 -11.45 -6.00
CA MET A 105 9.02 -10.60 -5.59
C MET A 105 9.45 -9.64 -4.48
N SER A 106 8.92 -8.43 -4.54
CA SER A 106 9.03 -7.43 -3.47
C SER A 106 7.64 -7.02 -3.02
N ALA A 107 7.49 -6.78 -1.72
CA ALA A 107 6.24 -6.33 -1.13
C ALA A 107 6.39 -5.00 -0.41
N THR A 108 5.31 -4.23 -0.38
CA THR A 108 5.30 -2.89 0.24
C THR A 108 3.93 -2.59 0.84
N LEU A 109 3.92 -1.88 1.96
CA LEU A 109 2.75 -1.25 2.54
C LEU A 109 2.91 0.26 2.47
N PHE A 110 1.88 0.94 1.96
CA PHE A 110 1.76 2.40 1.98
C PHE A 110 0.60 2.81 2.88
N VAL A 111 0.73 3.97 3.50
CA VAL A 111 -0.33 4.60 4.30
C VAL A 111 -0.64 5.97 3.72
N LYS A 112 -1.92 6.30 3.66
CA LYS A 112 -2.38 7.62 3.24
C LYS A 112 -2.05 8.67 4.30
N ALA A 113 -1.32 9.72 3.90
CA ALA A 113 -0.97 10.88 4.71
C ALA A 113 -1.32 12.16 3.91
N GLY A 114 -2.46 12.78 4.20
CA GLY A 114 -2.98 13.87 3.38
C GLY A 114 -3.26 13.40 1.95
N ASP A 115 -2.61 14.02 0.96
CA ASP A 115 -2.74 13.68 -0.46
C ASP A 115 -1.67 12.68 -0.95
N GLU A 116 -0.73 12.33 -0.11
CA GLU A 116 0.33 11.36 -0.40
C GLU A 116 0.00 9.96 0.15
N TYR A 117 0.66 8.96 -0.41
CA TYR A 117 0.76 7.62 0.16
C TYR A 117 2.23 7.35 0.47
N ILE A 118 2.56 7.24 1.76
CA ILE A 118 3.93 7.10 2.26
C ILE A 118 4.22 5.61 2.46
N ARG A 119 5.36 5.15 1.97
CA ARG A 119 5.85 3.77 2.12
C ARG A 119 6.32 3.55 3.55
N VAL A 120 5.60 2.71 4.31
CA VAL A 120 5.84 2.49 5.74
C VAL A 120 6.53 1.16 6.05
N ALA A 121 6.38 0.16 5.18
CA ALA A 121 7.11 -1.10 5.24
C ALA A 121 7.39 -1.60 3.82
N THR A 122 8.59 -2.11 3.56
CA THR A 122 8.98 -2.56 2.21
C THR A 122 10.17 -3.50 2.25
N SER A 123 10.21 -4.44 1.30
CA SER A 123 11.41 -5.22 0.97
C SER A 123 12.25 -4.58 -0.16
N VAL A 124 11.75 -3.50 -0.80
CA VAL A 124 12.53 -2.76 -1.83
C VAL A 124 13.65 -1.99 -1.17
N LEU A 125 14.86 -2.12 -1.72
CA LEU A 125 16.06 -1.42 -1.26
C LEU A 125 16.41 -0.25 -2.18
N LEU A 126 16.99 0.79 -1.59
CA LEU A 126 17.67 1.88 -2.28
C LEU A 126 19.05 1.40 -2.77
N PRO A 127 19.73 2.15 -3.68
CA PRO A 127 21.05 1.80 -4.16
C PRO A 127 22.12 1.67 -3.07
N ASP A 128 21.94 2.34 -1.93
CA ASP A 128 22.83 2.26 -0.76
C ASP A 128 22.55 1.05 0.16
N GLY A 129 21.60 0.19 -0.22
CA GLY A 129 21.20 -1.00 0.54
C GLY A 129 20.20 -0.72 1.67
N THR A 130 19.83 0.53 1.92
CA THR A 130 18.78 0.86 2.90
C THR A 130 17.38 0.62 2.34
N ARG A 131 16.39 0.43 3.21
CA ARG A 131 15.01 0.23 2.74
C ARG A 131 14.39 1.53 2.25
N ALA A 132 13.62 1.45 1.19
CA ALA A 132 12.99 2.60 0.54
C ALA A 132 11.80 3.20 1.33
N VAL A 133 11.80 3.08 2.67
CA VAL A 133 10.76 3.66 3.54
C VAL A 133 10.77 5.19 3.46
N GLY A 134 9.60 5.82 3.67
CA GLY A 134 9.43 7.27 3.57
C GLY A 134 9.27 7.79 2.13
N THR A 135 9.52 6.98 1.09
CA THR A 135 9.22 7.38 -0.29
C THR A 135 7.71 7.36 -0.56
N VAL A 136 7.27 8.06 -1.60
CA VAL A 136 5.86 8.22 -1.92
C VAL A 136 5.45 7.39 -3.13
N LEU A 137 4.16 7.03 -3.18
CA LEU A 137 3.55 6.41 -4.34
C LEU A 137 3.47 7.40 -5.49
N ALA A 138 3.90 6.99 -6.69
CA ALA A 138 3.91 7.81 -7.89
C ALA A 138 2.85 7.35 -8.93
N PRO A 139 2.48 8.20 -9.90
CA PRO A 139 1.69 7.77 -11.06
C PRO A 139 2.39 6.64 -11.84
N PRO A 140 1.64 5.80 -12.60
CA PRO A 140 0.18 5.84 -12.79
C PRO A 140 -0.61 5.16 -11.64
N ALA A 141 0.05 4.40 -10.77
CA ALA A 141 -0.60 3.67 -9.69
C ALA A 141 -1.32 4.62 -8.71
N LEU A 142 -0.71 5.77 -8.39
CA LEU A 142 -1.30 6.77 -7.50
C LEU A 142 -2.71 7.20 -7.92
N ASP A 143 -2.93 7.43 -9.22
CA ASP A 143 -4.21 7.91 -9.75
C ASP A 143 -5.31 6.84 -9.58
N SER A 144 -4.98 5.58 -9.88
CA SER A 144 -5.89 4.46 -9.67
C SER A 144 -6.25 4.29 -8.19
N ILE A 145 -5.27 4.36 -7.30
CA ILE A 145 -5.46 4.22 -5.87
C ILE A 145 -6.28 5.38 -5.28
N LYS A 146 -6.05 6.62 -5.73
CA LYS A 146 -6.89 7.76 -5.34
C LYS A 146 -8.35 7.59 -5.76
N ALA A 147 -8.59 6.93 -6.91
CA ALA A 147 -9.92 6.57 -7.37
C ALA A 147 -10.51 5.33 -6.64
N GLY A 148 -9.78 4.74 -5.69
CA GLY A 148 -10.21 3.54 -4.95
C GLY A 148 -10.20 2.27 -5.77
N LYS A 149 -9.44 2.24 -6.87
CA LYS A 149 -9.32 1.11 -7.80
C LYS A 149 -7.95 0.44 -7.68
N PRO A 150 -7.85 -0.88 -7.93
CA PRO A 150 -6.56 -1.54 -8.06
C PRO A 150 -5.84 -1.06 -9.33
N TYR A 151 -4.52 -1.20 -9.33
CA TYR A 151 -3.67 -1.01 -10.50
C TYR A 151 -2.79 -2.24 -10.67
N TYR A 152 -2.73 -2.76 -11.88
CA TYR A 152 -1.79 -3.81 -12.29
C TYR A 152 -1.11 -3.36 -13.58
N GLY A 153 0.21 -3.45 -13.64
CA GLY A 153 0.97 -3.03 -14.79
C GLY A 153 2.41 -2.66 -14.47
N GLU A 154 3.10 -2.16 -15.49
CA GLU A 154 4.48 -1.69 -15.33
C GLU A 154 4.51 -0.31 -14.68
N VAL A 155 5.44 -0.14 -13.75
CA VAL A 155 5.81 1.16 -13.16
C VAL A 155 7.31 1.28 -13.04
N GLU A 156 7.79 2.51 -12.99
CA GLU A 156 9.15 2.81 -12.58
C GLU A 156 9.19 3.12 -11.08
N VAL A 157 9.99 2.37 -10.34
CA VAL A 157 10.23 2.60 -8.91
C VAL A 157 11.72 2.83 -8.73
N LEU A 158 12.10 4.02 -8.25
CA LEU A 158 13.50 4.38 -7.98
C LEU A 158 14.44 4.17 -9.19
N GLY A 159 13.98 4.51 -10.40
CA GLY A 159 14.73 4.36 -11.65
C GLY A 159 14.77 2.94 -12.24
N MET A 160 14.07 1.99 -11.64
CA MET A 160 13.99 0.62 -12.12
C MET A 160 12.56 0.27 -12.56
N ARG A 161 12.43 -0.52 -13.63
CA ARG A 161 11.14 -1.03 -14.10
C ARG A 161 10.70 -2.25 -13.32
N TYR A 162 9.42 -2.27 -12.95
CA TYR A 162 8.76 -3.37 -12.26
C TYR A 162 7.42 -3.67 -12.91
N VAL A 163 7.06 -4.95 -12.99
CA VAL A 163 5.66 -5.36 -13.12
C VAL A 163 5.06 -5.40 -11.73
N THR A 164 3.96 -4.73 -11.52
CA THR A 164 3.42 -4.46 -10.17
C THR A 164 1.92 -4.68 -10.07
N GLY A 165 1.49 -4.98 -8.85
CA GLY A 165 0.09 -4.90 -8.43
C GLY A 165 -0.04 -3.97 -7.22
N TYR A 166 -1.02 -3.09 -7.25
CA TYR A 166 -1.40 -2.20 -6.15
C TYR A 166 -2.87 -2.40 -5.83
N GLU A 167 -3.19 -2.67 -4.58
CA GLU A 167 -4.58 -2.80 -4.14
C GLU A 167 -4.87 -1.96 -2.89
N PRO A 168 -5.95 -1.16 -2.93
CA PRO A 168 -6.33 -0.37 -1.76
C PRO A 168 -7.02 -1.25 -0.72
N ILE A 169 -6.63 -1.11 0.56
CA ILE A 169 -7.42 -1.54 1.69
C ILE A 169 -8.21 -0.34 2.18
N LYS A 170 -9.50 -0.52 2.35
CA LYS A 170 -10.42 0.49 2.90
C LYS A 170 -10.61 0.22 4.38
N ASP A 171 -10.80 1.28 5.15
CA ASP A 171 -11.29 1.19 6.52
C ASP A 171 -12.67 0.48 6.56
N ALA A 172 -12.94 -0.21 7.65
CA ALA A 172 -14.16 -0.95 7.87
C ALA A 172 -15.39 -0.03 8.00
#